data_126fedb1803a6e9994ba8f285fe2b0ba
#
_entry.id   126fedb1803a6e9994ba8f285fe2b0ba
#
_cell.length_a   1.000
_cell.length_b   1.000
_cell.length_c   1.000
_cell.angle_alpha   90.00
_cell.angle_beta   90.00
_cell.angle_gamma   90.00
#
_symmetry.space_group_name_H-M   'P 1'
#
loop_
_entity.id
_entity.type
_entity.pdbx_description
1 polymer ?
#
loop_
_entity_poly.entity_id
_entity_poly.type
_entity_poly.pdbx_seq_one_letter_code
_entity_poly.pdbx_strand_id
1 'polypeptide(L)'
;MSPAVITLCVLAVAAFFFVTELIPLAVTAIGASIALGLLGVLTPQQVFSGLSDSTVVLFAGMFVIGAAMFQTGLAQKIGIKVVKSAGTSENRLMAALMCITILLSAVSSNTATVACLMPVVIQICAVAKIPVSPQLMALAVAANVGGTITMVGTPPNILMSATLQATGLEPFGFFEFAYIGVPLSIAGMVYMLSIGRKFCPRHYVETVENDKASDEVKDPKKMIICTVILILVVLGMAFEKNIGIPMQTTAIIGALACVLTGCLSEKQAYLGIDWVTIFLFAGMLP
;
A
#
# COMPACT_ATOMS: atom_id res chain seq x y z
N MET A 1 -2.39 -40.32 -6.99
CA MET A 1 -2.63 -39.12 -7.85
C MET A 1 -1.28 -38.50 -8.13
N SER A 2 -1.07 -37.91 -9.32
CA SER A 2 0.20 -37.21 -9.55
C SER A 2 0.25 -35.93 -8.68
N PRO A 3 1.44 -35.48 -8.24
CA PRO A 3 1.59 -34.25 -7.45
C PRO A 3 0.90 -33.05 -8.10
N ALA A 4 0.96 -32.94 -9.43
CA ALA A 4 0.31 -31.88 -10.20
C ALA A 4 -1.22 -31.86 -10.03
N VAL A 5 -1.88 -33.04 -10.04
CA VAL A 5 -3.33 -33.14 -9.87
C VAL A 5 -3.73 -32.76 -8.45
N ILE A 6 -2.95 -33.17 -7.45
CA ILE A 6 -3.19 -32.79 -6.04
C ILE A 6 -3.09 -31.25 -5.90
N THR A 7 -2.04 -30.65 -6.46
CA THR A 7 -1.85 -29.19 -6.44
C THR A 7 -3.02 -28.47 -7.10
N LEU A 8 -3.48 -28.91 -8.28
CA LEU A 8 -4.62 -28.33 -8.97
C LEU A 8 -5.94 -28.44 -8.16
N CYS A 9 -6.17 -29.58 -7.49
CA CYS A 9 -7.33 -29.73 -6.62
C CYS A 9 -7.28 -28.77 -5.43
N VAL A 10 -6.14 -28.68 -4.74
CA VAL A 10 -5.97 -27.77 -3.61
C VAL A 10 -6.11 -26.31 -4.07
N LEU A 11 -5.53 -25.95 -5.23
CA LEU A 11 -5.68 -24.62 -5.82
C LEU A 11 -7.13 -24.28 -6.15
N ALA A 12 -7.90 -25.23 -6.73
CA ALA A 12 -9.31 -25.03 -7.03
C ALA A 12 -10.14 -24.80 -5.75
N VAL A 13 -9.85 -25.56 -4.69
CA VAL A 13 -10.50 -25.37 -3.37
C VAL A 13 -10.11 -24.02 -2.77
N ALA A 14 -8.84 -23.64 -2.80
CA ALA A 14 -8.38 -22.33 -2.32
C ALA A 14 -9.03 -21.19 -3.12
N ALA A 15 -9.11 -21.29 -4.45
CA ALA A 15 -9.78 -20.31 -5.30
C ALA A 15 -11.27 -20.18 -4.96
N PHE A 16 -11.95 -21.28 -4.69
CA PHE A 16 -13.34 -21.26 -4.23
C PHE A 16 -13.49 -20.47 -2.92
N PHE A 17 -12.62 -20.70 -1.92
CA PHE A 17 -12.65 -19.96 -0.66
C PHE A 17 -12.25 -18.48 -0.83
N PHE A 18 -11.33 -18.16 -1.74
CA PHE A 18 -10.97 -16.77 -2.06
C PHE A 18 -12.13 -16.00 -2.70
N VAL A 19 -12.92 -16.67 -3.57
CA VAL A 19 -14.07 -16.03 -4.24
C VAL A 19 -15.28 -15.91 -3.31
N THR A 20 -15.52 -16.92 -2.45
CA THR A 20 -16.67 -16.93 -1.55
C THR A 20 -16.44 -16.16 -0.25
N GLU A 21 -15.18 -15.88 0.10
CA GLU A 21 -14.76 -15.23 1.36
C GLU A 21 -15.34 -15.88 2.62
N LEU A 22 -15.73 -17.17 2.55
CA LEU A 22 -16.24 -17.93 3.70
C LEU A 22 -15.19 -18.13 4.79
N ILE A 23 -13.92 -18.13 4.41
CA ILE A 23 -12.76 -18.24 5.28
C ILE A 23 -11.86 -17.02 5.01
N PRO A 24 -11.25 -16.40 6.02
CA PRO A 24 -10.30 -15.32 5.82
C PRO A 24 -9.19 -15.69 4.84
N LEU A 25 -8.82 -14.75 3.95
CA LEU A 25 -7.87 -14.99 2.86
C LEU A 25 -6.52 -15.57 3.35
N ALA A 26 -5.97 -15.01 4.43
CA ALA A 26 -4.70 -15.48 5.01
C ALA A 26 -4.80 -16.93 5.51
N VAL A 27 -5.93 -17.30 6.13
CA VAL A 27 -6.17 -18.66 6.63
C VAL A 27 -6.30 -19.66 5.46
N THR A 28 -6.99 -19.25 4.39
CA THR A 28 -7.11 -20.05 3.17
C THR A 28 -5.74 -20.32 2.55
N ALA A 29 -4.89 -19.29 2.42
CA ALA A 29 -3.56 -19.41 1.82
C ALA A 29 -2.64 -20.35 2.62
N ILE A 30 -2.54 -20.13 3.94
CA ILE A 30 -1.73 -21.00 4.81
C ILE A 30 -2.32 -22.41 4.85
N GLY A 31 -3.64 -22.54 4.90
CA GLY A 31 -4.33 -23.83 4.87
C GLY A 31 -4.03 -24.61 3.61
N ALA A 32 -3.96 -23.96 2.45
CA ALA A 32 -3.59 -24.58 1.18
C ALA A 32 -2.13 -25.11 1.22
N SER A 33 -1.17 -24.32 1.69
CA SER A 33 0.23 -24.76 1.87
C SER A 33 0.35 -25.96 2.82
N ILE A 34 -0.35 -25.92 3.96
CA ILE A 34 -0.36 -27.03 4.92
C ILE A 34 -0.98 -28.27 4.29
N ALA A 35 -2.08 -28.13 3.54
CA ALA A 35 -2.73 -29.24 2.84
C ALA A 35 -1.76 -29.89 1.83
N LEU A 36 -1.02 -29.10 1.05
CA LEU A 36 0.00 -29.61 0.13
C LEU A 36 1.13 -30.34 0.86
N GLY A 37 1.52 -29.86 2.03
CA GLY A 37 2.49 -30.54 2.88
C GLY A 37 1.99 -31.88 3.41
N LEU A 38 0.75 -31.92 3.93
CA LEU A 38 0.13 -33.15 4.44
C LEU A 38 -0.12 -34.20 3.34
N LEU A 39 -0.38 -33.74 2.11
CA LEU A 39 -0.56 -34.61 0.94
C LEU A 39 0.78 -35.03 0.30
N GLY A 40 1.93 -34.65 0.88
CA GLY A 40 3.24 -35.06 0.44
C GLY A 40 3.75 -34.38 -0.84
N VAL A 41 3.13 -33.27 -1.25
CA VAL A 41 3.57 -32.48 -2.40
C VAL A 41 4.72 -31.56 -2.01
N LEU A 42 4.62 -30.94 -0.81
CA LEU A 42 5.65 -30.04 -0.25
C LEU A 42 6.32 -30.70 0.95
N THR A 43 7.62 -30.42 1.12
CA THR A 43 8.34 -30.80 2.36
C THR A 43 7.97 -29.84 3.49
N PRO A 44 8.11 -30.24 4.78
CA PRO A 44 7.82 -29.37 5.92
C PRO A 44 8.54 -28.02 5.86
N GLN A 45 9.77 -27.99 5.35
CA GLN A 45 10.53 -26.76 5.16
C GLN A 45 9.93 -25.86 4.08
N GLN A 46 9.44 -26.44 2.98
CA GLN A 46 8.81 -25.70 1.90
C GLN A 46 7.47 -25.10 2.33
N VAL A 47 6.66 -25.80 3.13
CA VAL A 47 5.36 -25.30 3.62
C VAL A 47 5.49 -23.93 4.29
N PHE A 48 6.59 -23.71 5.03
CA PHE A 48 6.82 -22.45 5.76
C PHE A 48 7.88 -21.55 5.13
N SER A 49 8.42 -21.90 3.97
CA SER A 49 9.47 -21.11 3.29
C SER A 49 8.99 -19.70 2.92
N GLY A 50 7.69 -19.55 2.63
CA GLY A 50 7.11 -18.25 2.34
C GLY A 50 7.25 -17.23 3.47
N LEU A 51 7.32 -17.64 4.74
CA LEU A 51 7.52 -16.71 5.86
C LEU A 51 8.92 -16.05 5.85
N SER A 52 9.91 -16.68 5.24
CA SER A 52 11.28 -16.17 5.08
C SER A 52 11.55 -15.66 3.67
N ASP A 53 10.53 -15.61 2.80
CA ASP A 53 10.67 -15.12 1.45
C ASP A 53 11.02 -13.61 1.44
N SER A 54 11.91 -13.23 0.52
CA SER A 54 12.38 -11.86 0.37
C SER A 54 11.25 -10.85 0.14
N THR A 55 10.20 -11.29 -0.56
CA THR A 55 9.00 -10.51 -0.85
C THR A 55 8.22 -10.18 0.42
N VAL A 56 8.01 -11.18 1.28
CA VAL A 56 7.29 -11.03 2.55
C VAL A 56 8.05 -10.12 3.51
N VAL A 57 9.37 -10.29 3.58
CA VAL A 57 10.26 -9.41 4.37
C VAL A 57 10.22 -7.96 3.87
N LEU A 58 10.22 -7.76 2.54
CA LEU A 58 10.09 -6.44 1.93
C LEU A 58 8.76 -5.76 2.34
N PHE A 59 7.65 -6.49 2.26
CA PHE A 59 6.34 -5.97 2.68
C PHE A 59 6.33 -5.55 4.15
N ALA A 60 6.83 -6.41 5.03
CA ALA A 60 6.87 -6.11 6.46
C ALA A 60 7.62 -4.80 6.73
N GLY A 61 8.80 -4.61 6.12
CA GLY A 61 9.57 -3.38 6.23
C GLY A 61 8.83 -2.15 5.71
N MET A 62 8.21 -2.27 4.53
CA MET A 62 7.47 -1.15 3.91
C MET A 62 6.21 -0.78 4.68
N PHE A 63 5.49 -1.74 5.28
CA PHE A 63 4.35 -1.44 6.15
C PHE A 63 4.76 -0.63 7.37
N VAL A 64 5.90 -0.95 8.00
CA VAL A 64 6.42 -0.18 9.14
C VAL A 64 6.79 1.24 8.72
N ILE A 65 7.46 1.42 7.58
CA ILE A 65 7.82 2.75 7.06
C ILE A 65 6.54 3.55 6.71
N GLY A 66 5.57 2.90 6.07
CA GLY A 66 4.27 3.51 5.79
C GLY A 66 3.55 3.95 7.07
N ALA A 67 3.53 3.10 8.11
CA ALA A 67 2.97 3.45 9.40
C ALA A 67 3.69 4.64 10.06
N ALA A 68 5.03 4.72 9.92
CA ALA A 68 5.81 5.87 10.40
C ALA A 68 5.38 7.17 9.71
N MET A 69 5.15 7.14 8.41
CA MET A 69 4.70 8.30 7.63
C MET A 69 3.34 8.83 8.12
N PHE A 70 2.41 7.93 8.52
CA PHE A 70 1.11 8.31 9.06
C PHE A 70 1.19 8.73 10.52
N GLN A 71 1.96 8.02 11.36
CA GLN A 71 2.11 8.34 12.79
C GLN A 71 2.83 9.67 13.04
N THR A 72 3.80 10.03 12.21
CA THR A 72 4.47 11.32 12.30
C THR A 72 3.65 12.48 11.75
N GLY A 73 2.49 12.20 11.12
CA GLY A 73 1.63 13.21 10.50
C GLY A 73 2.18 13.76 9.16
N LEU A 74 3.23 13.16 8.60
CA LEU A 74 3.82 13.57 7.34
C LEU A 74 2.79 13.55 6.21
N ALA A 75 2.10 12.43 6.03
CA ALA A 75 1.08 12.27 4.99
C ALA A 75 -0.05 13.29 5.14
N GLN A 76 -0.52 13.51 6.37
CA GLN A 76 -1.58 14.47 6.69
C GLN A 76 -1.15 15.91 6.41
N LYS A 77 0.06 16.31 6.82
CA LYS A 77 0.57 17.66 6.58
C LYS A 77 0.75 17.96 5.09
N ILE A 78 1.28 17.00 4.33
CA ILE A 78 1.40 17.14 2.88
C ILE A 78 0.01 17.26 2.25
N GLY A 79 -0.94 16.40 2.65
CA GLY A 79 -2.34 16.45 2.18
C GLY A 79 -2.99 17.81 2.43
N ILE A 80 -2.95 18.32 3.67
CA ILE A 80 -3.52 19.61 4.05
C ILE A 80 -2.88 20.77 3.26
N LYS A 81 -1.54 20.79 3.11
CA LYS A 81 -0.83 21.85 2.40
C LYS A 81 -1.23 21.89 0.92
N VAL A 82 -1.31 20.76 0.26
CA VAL A 82 -1.70 20.67 -1.16
C VAL A 82 -3.15 21.07 -1.35
N VAL A 83 -4.04 20.61 -0.49
CA VAL A 83 -5.46 20.96 -0.58
C VAL A 83 -5.72 22.43 -0.29
N LYS A 84 -5.04 23.03 0.68
CA LYS A 84 -5.13 24.48 0.95
C LYS A 84 -4.66 25.32 -0.26
N SER A 85 -3.69 24.83 -1.03
CA SER A 85 -3.22 25.51 -2.25
C SER A 85 -4.20 25.38 -3.44
N ALA A 86 -5.07 24.40 -3.43
CA ALA A 86 -6.05 24.16 -4.51
C ALA A 86 -7.23 25.13 -4.49
N GLY A 87 -7.50 25.81 -3.36
CA GLY A 87 -8.63 26.72 -3.19
C GLY A 87 -9.98 25.99 -3.09
N THR A 88 -11.08 26.72 -3.28
CA THR A 88 -12.47 26.22 -3.11
C THR A 88 -13.09 25.62 -4.36
N SER A 89 -12.35 25.47 -5.46
CA SER A 89 -12.87 24.90 -6.70
C SER A 89 -12.90 23.38 -6.63
N GLU A 90 -14.06 22.76 -6.84
CA GLU A 90 -14.27 21.29 -6.80
C GLU A 90 -13.24 20.55 -7.65
N ASN A 91 -12.97 21.01 -8.89
CA ASN A 91 -12.04 20.37 -9.81
C ASN A 91 -10.58 20.51 -9.38
N ARG A 92 -10.18 21.68 -8.89
CA ARG A 92 -8.81 21.92 -8.42
C ARG A 92 -8.54 21.12 -7.16
N LEU A 93 -9.52 21.03 -6.26
CA LEU A 93 -9.44 20.23 -5.07
C LEU A 93 -9.28 18.74 -5.44
N MET A 94 -10.10 18.22 -6.36
CA MET A 94 -10.03 16.85 -6.83
C MET A 94 -8.67 16.55 -7.49
N ALA A 95 -8.19 17.40 -8.37
CA ALA A 95 -6.89 17.22 -9.02
C ALA A 95 -5.74 17.21 -8.01
N ALA A 96 -5.72 18.16 -7.08
CA ALA A 96 -4.70 18.26 -6.05
C ALA A 96 -4.73 17.06 -5.10
N LEU A 97 -5.94 16.63 -4.69
CA LEU A 97 -6.15 15.45 -3.89
C LEU A 97 -5.63 14.19 -4.59
N MET A 98 -6.00 13.99 -5.86
CA MET A 98 -5.55 12.84 -6.64
C MET A 98 -4.03 12.84 -6.81
N CYS A 99 -3.41 13.97 -7.14
CA CYS A 99 -1.96 14.07 -7.27
C CYS A 99 -1.24 13.63 -5.99
N ILE A 100 -1.66 14.16 -4.83
CA ILE A 100 -0.99 13.81 -3.57
C ILE A 100 -1.24 12.35 -3.18
N THR A 101 -2.45 11.86 -3.40
CA THR A 101 -2.81 10.47 -3.11
C THR A 101 -2.00 9.50 -3.95
N ILE A 102 -1.84 9.78 -5.25
CA ILE A 102 -1.00 8.98 -6.16
C ILE A 102 0.43 8.92 -5.64
N LEU A 103 1.02 10.06 -5.27
CA LEU A 103 2.40 10.10 -4.76
C LEU A 103 2.56 9.36 -3.42
N LEU A 104 1.63 9.52 -2.50
CA LEU A 104 1.66 8.82 -1.21
C LEU A 104 1.46 7.31 -1.39
N SER A 105 0.52 6.91 -2.24
CA SER A 105 0.20 5.51 -2.47
C SER A 105 1.28 4.77 -3.28
N ALA A 106 2.09 5.49 -4.04
CA ALA A 106 3.24 4.89 -4.73
C ALA A 106 4.29 4.32 -3.78
N VAL A 107 4.37 4.81 -2.54
CA VAL A 107 5.38 4.39 -1.54
C VAL A 107 4.75 3.83 -0.27
N SER A 108 3.43 3.75 -0.19
CA SER A 108 2.70 3.27 0.98
C SER A 108 1.47 2.45 0.57
N SER A 109 0.88 1.72 1.52
CA SER A 109 -0.37 0.97 1.29
C SER A 109 -1.52 1.87 0.83
N ASN A 110 -2.24 1.44 -0.21
CA ASN A 110 -3.43 2.14 -0.72
C ASN A 110 -4.47 2.36 0.38
N THR A 111 -4.75 1.32 1.16
CA THR A 111 -5.73 1.36 2.26
C THR A 111 -5.34 2.37 3.33
N ALA A 112 -4.08 2.36 3.76
CA ALA A 112 -3.58 3.30 4.77
C ALA A 112 -3.61 4.75 4.26
N THR A 113 -3.28 4.96 2.98
CA THR A 113 -3.34 6.28 2.33
C THR A 113 -4.78 6.82 2.31
N VAL A 114 -5.75 5.99 1.90
CA VAL A 114 -7.17 6.35 1.89
C VAL A 114 -7.66 6.64 3.31
N ALA A 115 -7.40 5.76 4.28
CA ALA A 115 -7.83 5.90 5.66
C ALA A 115 -7.30 7.19 6.32
N CYS A 116 -6.05 7.56 6.02
CA CYS A 116 -5.43 8.78 6.55
C CYS A 116 -6.00 10.05 5.93
N LEU A 117 -6.22 10.06 4.61
CA LEU A 117 -6.67 11.25 3.90
C LEU A 117 -8.18 11.45 3.94
N MET A 118 -8.96 10.38 4.13
CA MET A 118 -10.43 10.43 4.15
C MET A 118 -10.99 11.47 5.14
N PRO A 119 -10.62 11.50 6.43
CA PRO A 119 -11.15 12.50 7.36
C PRO A 119 -10.76 13.93 6.97
N VAL A 120 -9.54 14.13 6.42
CA VAL A 120 -9.10 15.44 5.91
C VAL A 120 -9.96 15.90 4.75
N VAL A 121 -10.25 15.00 3.80
CA VAL A 121 -11.12 15.28 2.64
C VAL A 121 -12.53 15.64 3.08
N ILE A 122 -13.12 14.88 4.01
CA ILE A 122 -14.47 15.14 4.54
C ILE A 122 -14.54 16.52 5.17
N GLN A 123 -13.59 16.88 6.04
CA GLN A 123 -13.54 18.20 6.66
C GLN A 123 -13.43 19.33 5.66
N ILE A 124 -12.57 19.20 4.67
CA ILE A 124 -12.38 20.23 3.64
C ILE A 124 -13.62 20.39 2.80
N CYS A 125 -14.25 19.28 2.41
CA CYS A 125 -15.51 19.30 1.66
C CYS A 125 -16.63 19.98 2.46
N ALA A 126 -16.73 19.73 3.76
CA ALA A 126 -17.71 20.37 4.63
C ALA A 126 -17.49 21.89 4.70
N VAL A 127 -16.26 22.35 4.94
CA VAL A 127 -15.90 23.77 5.01
C VAL A 127 -16.09 24.47 3.66
N ALA A 128 -15.67 23.83 2.56
CA ALA A 128 -15.78 24.38 1.21
C ALA A 128 -17.18 24.26 0.59
N LYS A 129 -18.10 23.57 1.25
CA LYS A 129 -19.46 23.24 0.75
C LYS A 129 -19.42 22.51 -0.61
N ILE A 130 -18.46 21.58 -0.75
CA ILE A 130 -18.26 20.73 -1.92
C ILE A 130 -18.83 19.34 -1.64
N PRO A 131 -19.46 18.64 -2.63
CA PRO A 131 -19.96 17.29 -2.42
C PRO A 131 -18.80 16.33 -2.09
N VAL A 132 -18.94 15.54 -1.04
CA VAL A 132 -17.88 14.67 -0.52
C VAL A 132 -17.71 13.39 -1.33
N SER A 133 -18.80 12.81 -1.86
CA SER A 133 -18.76 11.51 -2.52
C SER A 133 -17.85 11.47 -3.76
N PRO A 134 -17.88 12.47 -4.69
CA PRO A 134 -16.95 12.48 -5.81
C PRO A 134 -15.49 12.59 -5.37
N GLN A 135 -15.20 13.31 -4.27
CA GLN A 135 -13.85 13.47 -3.74
C GLN A 135 -13.33 12.18 -3.12
N LEU A 136 -14.17 11.45 -2.38
CA LEU A 136 -13.80 10.15 -1.80
C LEU A 136 -13.62 9.08 -2.88
N MET A 137 -14.44 9.09 -3.92
CA MET A 137 -14.24 8.19 -5.05
C MET A 137 -12.92 8.49 -5.78
N ALA A 138 -12.62 9.78 -6.00
CA ALA A 138 -11.37 10.21 -6.60
C ALA A 138 -10.16 9.81 -5.72
N LEU A 139 -10.28 9.90 -4.38
CA LEU A 139 -9.29 9.44 -3.43
C LEU A 139 -9.01 7.94 -3.59
N ALA A 140 -10.06 7.11 -3.64
CA ALA A 140 -9.94 5.66 -3.79
C ALA A 140 -9.31 5.27 -5.15
N VAL A 141 -9.75 5.89 -6.24
CA VAL A 141 -9.17 5.67 -7.57
C VAL A 141 -7.70 6.07 -7.59
N ALA A 142 -7.37 7.25 -7.05
CA ALA A 142 -6.00 7.76 -7.01
C ALA A 142 -5.07 6.86 -6.18
N ALA A 143 -5.54 6.32 -5.06
CA ALA A 143 -4.76 5.38 -4.25
C ALA A 143 -4.45 4.10 -5.04
N ASN A 144 -5.44 3.52 -5.72
CA ASN A 144 -5.25 2.30 -6.49
C ASN A 144 -4.31 2.50 -7.69
N VAL A 145 -4.52 3.54 -8.49
CA VAL A 145 -3.62 3.78 -9.64
C VAL A 145 -2.23 4.26 -9.20
N GLY A 146 -2.12 4.99 -8.08
CA GLY A 146 -0.85 5.40 -7.49
C GLY A 146 0.00 4.21 -7.06
N GLY A 147 -0.63 3.19 -6.48
CA GLY A 147 0.04 1.95 -6.09
C GLY A 147 0.65 1.17 -7.25
N THR A 148 0.24 1.40 -8.50
CA THR A 148 0.83 0.73 -9.67
C THR A 148 2.13 1.39 -10.17
N ILE A 149 2.58 2.50 -9.57
CA ILE A 149 3.76 3.25 -10.06
C ILE A 149 5.07 2.60 -9.63
N THR A 150 5.13 2.03 -8.44
CA THR A 150 6.35 1.41 -7.92
C THR A 150 6.16 -0.06 -7.61
N MET A 151 7.25 -0.78 -7.45
CA MET A 151 7.21 -2.19 -7.06
C MET A 151 6.47 -2.38 -5.72
N VAL A 152 6.67 -1.49 -4.74
CA VAL A 152 6.14 -1.63 -3.37
C VAL A 152 4.77 -0.99 -3.15
N GLY A 153 4.23 -0.27 -4.14
CA GLY A 153 2.95 0.42 -4.00
C GLY A 153 1.75 -0.52 -3.86
N THR A 154 1.77 -1.67 -4.51
CA THR A 154 0.76 -2.73 -4.32
C THR A 154 1.39 -4.12 -4.28
N PRO A 155 0.81 -5.06 -3.48
CA PRO A 155 1.29 -6.42 -3.40
C PRO A 155 1.42 -7.17 -4.72
N PRO A 156 0.49 -7.09 -5.69
CA PRO A 156 0.62 -7.78 -6.98
C PRO A 156 1.89 -7.45 -7.76
N ASN A 157 2.41 -6.23 -7.65
CA ASN A 157 3.63 -5.81 -8.35
C ASN A 157 4.84 -6.62 -7.88
N ILE A 158 5.00 -6.77 -6.57
CA ILE A 158 6.10 -7.51 -5.98
C ILE A 158 5.96 -9.01 -6.28
N LEU A 159 4.73 -9.56 -6.16
CA LEU A 159 4.47 -10.96 -6.49
C LEU A 159 4.85 -11.27 -7.94
N MET A 160 4.49 -10.38 -8.87
CA MET A 160 4.82 -10.56 -10.28
C MET A 160 6.33 -10.54 -10.51
N SER A 161 7.06 -9.63 -9.83
CA SER A 161 8.52 -9.58 -9.89
C SER A 161 9.16 -10.85 -9.30
N ALA A 162 8.67 -11.34 -8.17
CA ALA A 162 9.15 -12.58 -7.55
C ALA A 162 8.89 -13.81 -8.44
N THR A 163 7.69 -13.89 -9.06
CA THR A 163 7.36 -14.97 -10.00
C THR A 163 8.27 -14.95 -11.22
N LEU A 164 8.57 -13.75 -11.76
CA LEU A 164 9.49 -13.60 -12.89
C LEU A 164 10.90 -14.11 -12.52
N GLN A 165 11.39 -13.74 -11.33
CA GLN A 165 12.67 -14.21 -10.82
C GLN A 165 12.72 -15.74 -10.64
N ALA A 166 11.61 -16.34 -10.15
CA ALA A 166 11.51 -17.79 -9.99
C ALA A 166 11.58 -18.56 -11.33
N THR A 167 11.23 -17.93 -12.45
CA THR A 167 11.38 -18.50 -13.80
C THR A 167 12.78 -18.31 -14.40
N GLY A 168 13.73 -17.72 -13.65
CA GLY A 168 15.10 -17.48 -14.09
C GLY A 168 15.27 -16.21 -14.95
N LEU A 169 14.25 -15.38 -15.03
CA LEU A 169 14.31 -14.07 -15.70
C LEU A 169 14.72 -12.96 -14.72
N GLU A 170 15.20 -11.84 -15.24
CA GLU A 170 15.52 -10.69 -14.39
C GLU A 170 14.25 -10.13 -13.75
N PRO A 171 14.26 -9.90 -12.41
CA PRO A 171 13.13 -9.28 -11.71
C PRO A 171 12.99 -7.82 -12.12
N PHE A 172 11.78 -7.28 -11.99
CA PHE A 172 11.51 -5.87 -12.25
C PHE A 172 12.30 -4.96 -11.31
N GLY A 173 12.82 -3.86 -11.86
CA GLY A 173 13.39 -2.77 -11.05
C GLY A 173 12.31 -1.98 -10.32
N PHE A 174 12.72 -1.23 -9.28
CA PHE A 174 11.80 -0.49 -8.40
C PHE A 174 10.83 0.43 -9.13
N PHE A 175 11.30 1.16 -10.16
CA PHE A 175 10.50 2.11 -10.96
C PHE A 175 10.06 1.58 -12.32
N GLU A 176 10.29 0.32 -12.66
CA GLU A 176 9.89 -0.21 -13.98
C GLU A 176 8.37 -0.24 -14.15
N PHE A 177 7.64 -0.43 -13.07
CA PHE A 177 6.18 -0.33 -13.06
C PHE A 177 5.67 1.09 -13.41
N ALA A 178 6.49 2.14 -13.24
CA ALA A 178 6.12 3.51 -13.57
C ALA A 178 5.84 3.71 -15.07
N TYR A 179 6.45 2.91 -15.96
CA TYR A 179 6.18 3.00 -17.41
C TYR A 179 4.70 2.81 -17.75
N ILE A 180 3.99 1.99 -16.97
CA ILE A 180 2.54 1.76 -17.13
C ILE A 180 1.76 2.54 -16.06
N GLY A 181 2.26 2.57 -14.83
CA GLY A 181 1.58 3.19 -13.71
C GLY A 181 1.38 4.69 -13.84
N VAL A 182 2.36 5.42 -14.39
CA VAL A 182 2.24 6.87 -14.61
C VAL A 182 1.19 7.21 -15.68
N PRO A 183 1.22 6.61 -16.89
CA PRO A 183 0.16 6.82 -17.89
C PRO A 183 -1.23 6.43 -17.35
N LEU A 184 -1.35 5.32 -16.61
CA LEU A 184 -2.60 4.87 -16.00
C LEU A 184 -3.10 5.88 -14.95
N SER A 185 -2.21 6.43 -14.14
CA SER A 185 -2.55 7.45 -13.14
C SER A 185 -3.04 8.75 -13.79
N ILE A 186 -2.40 9.18 -14.88
CA ILE A 186 -2.84 10.35 -15.66
C ILE A 186 -4.22 10.08 -16.27
N ALA A 187 -4.41 8.91 -16.89
CA ALA A 187 -5.70 8.53 -17.48
C ALA A 187 -6.81 8.48 -16.44
N GLY A 188 -6.54 7.87 -15.26
CA GLY A 188 -7.48 7.82 -14.14
C GLY A 188 -7.84 9.21 -13.61
N MET A 189 -6.86 10.11 -13.51
CA MET A 189 -7.08 11.51 -13.11
C MET A 189 -7.95 12.25 -14.14
N VAL A 190 -7.62 12.16 -15.43
CA VAL A 190 -8.40 12.79 -16.52
C VAL A 190 -9.81 12.23 -16.55
N TYR A 191 -9.98 10.92 -16.40
CA TYR A 191 -11.29 10.29 -16.32
C TYR A 191 -12.13 10.84 -15.16
N MET A 192 -11.57 10.89 -13.94
CA MET A 192 -12.30 11.38 -12.77
C MET A 192 -12.66 12.86 -12.88
N LEU A 193 -11.76 13.68 -13.39
CA LEU A 193 -12.00 15.13 -13.58
C LEU A 193 -13.04 15.43 -14.66
N SER A 194 -13.14 14.62 -15.71
CA SER A 194 -14.03 14.87 -16.87
C SER A 194 -15.38 14.14 -16.73
N ILE A 195 -15.34 12.84 -16.53
CA ILE A 195 -16.50 11.94 -16.63
C ILE A 195 -16.87 11.36 -15.27
N GLY A 196 -15.90 10.76 -14.54
CA GLY A 196 -16.14 9.95 -13.34
C GLY A 196 -16.94 10.68 -12.26
N ARG A 197 -16.64 11.96 -12.01
CA ARG A 197 -17.37 12.78 -11.03
C ARG A 197 -18.85 12.98 -11.35
N LYS A 198 -19.25 12.90 -12.65
CA LYS A 198 -20.64 13.10 -13.05
C LYS A 198 -21.53 11.90 -12.67
N PHE A 199 -20.94 10.72 -12.56
CA PHE A 199 -21.64 9.50 -12.16
C PHE A 199 -21.70 9.31 -10.64
N CYS A 200 -20.91 10.09 -9.88
CA CYS A 200 -20.94 10.00 -8.43
C CYS A 200 -22.15 10.76 -7.85
N PRO A 201 -22.87 10.18 -6.87
CA PRO A 201 -23.93 10.88 -6.15
C PRO A 201 -23.35 12.10 -5.43
N ARG A 202 -24.09 13.20 -5.38
CA ARG A 202 -23.65 14.45 -4.74
C ARG A 202 -24.18 14.52 -3.31
N HIS A 203 -23.49 13.90 -2.38
CA HIS A 203 -23.76 14.02 -0.96
C HIS A 203 -22.93 15.15 -0.35
N TYR A 204 -23.60 16.04 0.38
CA TYR A 204 -22.99 17.11 1.17
C TYR A 204 -23.00 16.68 2.62
N VAL A 205 -21.90 16.88 3.31
CA VAL A 205 -21.80 16.65 4.75
C VAL A 205 -22.10 18.00 5.42
N GLU A 206 -23.17 18.05 6.24
CA GLU A 206 -23.36 19.17 7.15
C GLU A 206 -22.21 19.17 8.15
N THR A 207 -21.76 20.38 8.52
CA THR A 207 -20.58 20.58 9.39
C THR A 207 -20.58 19.60 10.55
N VAL A 208 -19.63 18.66 10.53
CA VAL A 208 -19.39 17.78 11.66
C VAL A 208 -18.91 18.69 12.80
N GLU A 209 -19.78 18.87 13.83
CA GLU A 209 -19.36 19.53 15.05
C GLU A 209 -18.13 18.80 15.60
N ASN A 210 -17.03 19.52 15.61
CA ASN A 210 -15.85 19.32 16.45
C ASN A 210 -15.47 17.88 16.88
N ASP A 211 -15.28 16.95 15.94
CA ASP A 211 -14.17 16.06 16.16
C ASP A 211 -12.96 16.77 15.51
N LYS A 212 -12.17 17.40 16.35
CA LYS A 212 -10.86 17.89 16.02
C LYS A 212 -10.12 16.74 15.35
N ALA A 213 -10.13 16.68 14.00
CA ALA A 213 -9.02 16.05 13.33
C ALA A 213 -7.83 16.82 13.88
N SER A 214 -7.19 16.20 14.84
CA SER A 214 -6.20 16.82 15.68
C SER A 214 -5.20 17.51 14.79
N ASP A 215 -5.20 18.85 14.79
CA ASP A 215 -4.09 19.72 14.37
C ASP A 215 -2.86 19.46 15.29
N GLU A 216 -2.83 18.32 15.95
CA GLU A 216 -1.64 17.84 16.62
C GLU A 216 -0.59 17.56 15.56
N VAL A 217 0.14 18.61 15.20
CA VAL A 217 1.45 18.50 14.58
C VAL A 217 2.31 17.72 15.58
N LYS A 218 2.19 16.40 15.49
CA LYS A 218 3.04 15.49 16.25
C LYS A 218 4.45 15.82 15.83
N ASP A 219 5.27 16.21 16.76
CA ASP A 219 6.68 16.61 16.76
C ASP A 219 7.29 16.84 15.34
N PRO A 220 7.51 18.11 14.93
CA PRO A 220 8.02 18.44 13.59
C PRO A 220 9.41 17.82 13.31
N LYS A 221 10.18 17.51 14.36
CA LYS A 221 11.48 16.83 14.22
C LYS A 221 11.30 15.39 13.74
N LYS A 222 10.37 14.65 14.33
CA LYS A 222 10.09 13.25 13.92
C LYS A 222 9.58 13.18 12.49
N MET A 223 8.79 14.16 12.07
CA MET A 223 8.32 14.24 10.68
C MET A 223 9.46 14.43 9.69
N ILE A 224 10.44 15.32 9.99
CA ILE A 224 11.60 15.54 9.13
C ILE A 224 12.46 14.26 9.08
N ILE A 225 12.71 13.62 10.22
CA ILE A 225 13.47 12.37 10.30
C ILE A 225 12.80 11.29 9.47
N CYS A 226 11.49 11.11 9.62
CA CYS A 226 10.71 10.14 8.83
C CYS A 226 10.81 10.43 7.33
N THR A 227 10.74 11.70 6.93
CA THR A 227 10.90 12.10 5.52
C THR A 227 12.28 11.74 4.98
N VAL A 228 13.32 12.00 5.73
CA VAL A 228 14.69 11.65 5.33
C VAL A 228 14.86 10.15 5.21
N ILE A 229 14.38 9.37 6.19
CA ILE A 229 14.42 7.90 6.14
C ILE A 229 13.67 7.39 4.90
N LEU A 230 12.46 7.88 4.63
CA LEU A 230 11.68 7.48 3.46
C LEU A 230 12.44 7.75 2.15
N ILE A 231 13.01 8.95 2.01
CA ILE A 231 13.79 9.30 0.82
C ILE A 231 14.99 8.38 0.67
N LEU A 232 15.74 8.13 1.75
CA LEU A 232 16.91 7.25 1.71
C LEU A 232 16.54 5.81 1.36
N VAL A 233 15.41 5.29 1.88
CA VAL A 233 14.92 3.96 1.54
C VAL A 233 14.52 3.88 0.08
N VAL A 234 13.74 4.84 -0.42
CA VAL A 234 13.32 4.87 -1.84
C VAL A 234 14.53 4.98 -2.77
N LEU A 235 15.51 5.84 -2.44
CA LEU A 235 16.76 5.93 -3.21
C LEU A 235 17.58 4.65 -3.11
N GLY A 236 17.69 4.04 -1.93
CA GLY A 236 18.38 2.76 -1.75
C GLY A 236 17.80 1.64 -2.60
N MET A 237 16.47 1.54 -2.65
CA MET A 237 15.76 0.58 -3.52
C MET A 237 15.91 0.90 -5.00
N ALA A 238 15.81 2.18 -5.38
CA ALA A 238 15.95 2.62 -6.76
C ALA A 238 17.34 2.34 -7.35
N PHE A 239 18.38 2.43 -6.52
CA PHE A 239 19.77 2.21 -6.89
C PHE A 239 20.32 0.87 -6.40
N GLU A 240 19.46 -0.12 -6.15
CA GLU A 240 19.84 -1.46 -5.69
C GLU A 240 21.00 -2.06 -6.50
N LYS A 241 20.89 -2.01 -7.85
CA LYS A 241 21.92 -2.55 -8.76
C LYS A 241 23.30 -1.88 -8.59
N ASN A 242 23.31 -0.60 -8.17
CA ASN A 242 24.55 0.16 -8.01
C ASN A 242 25.14 0.05 -6.59
N ILE A 243 24.28 -0.04 -5.59
CA ILE A 243 24.65 -0.09 -4.16
C ILE A 243 24.94 -1.54 -3.74
N GLY A 244 24.30 -2.52 -4.42
CA GLY A 244 24.45 -3.94 -4.10
C GLY A 244 23.73 -4.39 -2.83
N ILE A 245 22.82 -3.56 -2.28
CA ILE A 245 21.99 -3.89 -1.11
C ILE A 245 20.60 -4.28 -1.62
N PRO A 246 20.13 -5.52 -1.35
CA PRO A 246 18.81 -5.97 -1.77
C PRO A 246 17.68 -5.10 -1.20
N MET A 247 16.57 -4.92 -1.96
CA MET A 247 15.43 -4.08 -1.58
C MET A 247 14.85 -4.46 -0.21
N GLN A 248 14.69 -5.74 0.08
CA GLN A 248 14.19 -6.22 1.37
C GLN A 248 15.09 -5.81 2.55
N THR A 249 16.41 -5.82 2.36
CA THR A 249 17.37 -5.38 3.37
C THR A 249 17.26 -3.87 3.59
N THR A 250 17.15 -3.09 2.51
CA THR A 250 16.94 -1.65 2.56
C THR A 250 15.64 -1.30 3.29
N ALA A 251 14.54 -2.04 3.04
CA ALA A 251 13.26 -1.86 3.72
C ALA A 251 13.38 -2.09 5.22
N ILE A 252 14.04 -3.20 5.63
CA ILE A 252 14.21 -3.51 7.05
C ILE A 252 15.12 -2.49 7.76
N ILE A 253 16.21 -2.05 7.11
CA ILE A 253 17.07 -0.98 7.65
C ILE A 253 16.24 0.30 7.87
N GLY A 254 15.41 0.68 6.91
CA GLY A 254 14.51 1.84 7.05
C GLY A 254 13.48 1.67 8.16
N ALA A 255 12.87 0.49 8.29
CA ALA A 255 11.93 0.18 9.36
C ALA A 255 12.60 0.25 10.74
N LEU A 256 13.78 -0.33 10.90
CA LEU A 256 14.57 -0.23 12.13
C LEU A 256 14.96 1.21 12.45
N ALA A 257 15.38 1.99 11.43
CA ALA A 257 15.70 3.40 11.62
C ALA A 257 14.48 4.20 12.10
N CYS A 258 13.27 3.94 11.60
CA CYS A 258 12.04 4.57 12.07
C CYS A 258 11.75 4.27 13.56
N VAL A 259 12.01 3.06 14.02
CA VAL A 259 11.81 2.67 15.42
C VAL A 259 12.91 3.26 16.30
N LEU A 260 14.19 3.14 15.92
CA LEU A 260 15.33 3.65 16.70
C LEU A 260 15.33 5.16 16.84
N THR A 261 14.86 5.89 15.82
CA THR A 261 14.75 7.36 15.89
C THR A 261 13.49 7.83 16.63
N GLY A 262 12.64 6.91 17.10
CA GLY A 262 11.42 7.21 17.83
C GLY A 262 10.31 7.82 16.96
N CYS A 263 10.36 7.67 15.62
CA CYS A 263 9.24 8.00 14.73
C CYS A 263 8.03 7.09 15.01
N LEU A 264 8.30 5.83 15.41
CA LEU A 264 7.33 4.85 15.87
C LEU A 264 7.81 4.21 17.16
N SER A 265 6.88 3.81 18.04
CA SER A 265 7.17 2.82 19.06
C SER A 265 7.15 1.42 18.45
N GLU A 266 7.82 0.47 19.07
CA GLU A 266 7.82 -0.95 18.66
C GLU A 266 6.38 -1.48 18.49
N LYS A 267 5.51 -1.20 19.46
CA LYS A 267 4.10 -1.61 19.41
C LYS A 267 3.37 -1.02 18.19
N GLN A 268 3.63 0.23 17.86
CA GLN A 268 3.05 0.89 16.67
C GLN A 268 3.59 0.30 15.37
N ALA A 269 4.87 -0.10 15.35
CA ALA A 269 5.46 -0.77 14.20
C ALA A 269 4.75 -2.10 13.92
N TYR A 270 4.55 -2.93 14.94
CA TYR A 270 3.82 -4.21 14.80
C TYR A 270 2.35 -4.01 14.39
N LEU A 271 1.68 -3.00 14.93
CA LEU A 271 0.30 -2.69 14.56
C LEU A 271 0.18 -2.09 13.14
N GLY A 272 1.25 -1.50 12.63
CA GLY A 272 1.31 -0.97 11.27
C GLY A 272 1.49 -2.02 10.18
N ILE A 273 1.86 -3.25 10.54
CA ILE A 273 2.01 -4.36 9.60
C ILE A 273 0.62 -4.93 9.29
N ASP A 274 0.29 -5.03 8.01
CA ASP A 274 -0.88 -5.77 7.54
C ASP A 274 -0.58 -7.28 7.55
N TRP A 275 -0.84 -7.90 8.69
CA TRP A 275 -0.62 -9.32 8.90
C TRP A 275 -1.45 -10.21 7.96
N VAL A 276 -2.62 -9.73 7.51
CA VAL A 276 -3.45 -10.48 6.55
C VAL A 276 -2.69 -10.63 5.24
N THR A 277 -2.14 -9.54 4.73
CA THR A 277 -1.31 -9.54 3.51
C THR A 277 -0.03 -10.38 3.72
N ILE A 278 0.66 -10.24 4.85
CA ILE A 278 1.88 -11.02 5.15
C ILE A 278 1.59 -12.52 5.11
N PHE A 279 0.57 -13.00 5.83
CA PHE A 279 0.22 -14.42 5.88
C PHE A 279 -0.38 -14.94 4.58
N LEU A 280 -1.11 -14.09 3.83
CA LEU A 280 -1.59 -14.43 2.51
C LEU A 280 -0.43 -14.80 1.58
N PHE A 281 0.57 -13.92 1.48
CA PHE A 281 1.73 -14.17 0.61
C PHE A 281 2.61 -15.30 1.12
N ALA A 282 2.86 -15.36 2.44
CA ALA A 282 3.63 -16.43 3.05
C ALA A 282 3.00 -17.82 2.79
N GLY A 283 1.67 -17.89 2.67
CA GLY A 283 0.97 -19.14 2.34
C GLY A 283 0.83 -19.42 0.83
N MET A 284 1.00 -18.42 -0.03
CA MET A 284 0.86 -18.59 -1.48
C MET A 284 2.19 -18.83 -2.22
N LEU A 285 3.32 -18.43 -1.64
CA LEU A 285 4.64 -18.52 -2.27
C LEU A 285 5.26 -19.92 -2.29
N PRO A 286 4.99 -20.81 -1.34
CA PRO A 286 5.42 -22.21 -1.45
C PRO A 286 4.78 -22.93 -2.61
#